data_92dd5e3397ed15e8c63c2b0529c1d66b
#
_entry.id   92dd5e3397ed15e8c63c2b0529c1d66b
#
_cell.length_a   1.000
_cell.length_b   1.000
_cell.length_c   1.000
_cell.angle_alpha   90.00
_cell.angle_beta   90.00
_cell.angle_gamma   90.00
#
_symmetry.space_group_name_H-M   'P 1'
#
loop_
_entity.id
_entity.type
_entity.pdbx_description
1 polymer ?
#
loop_
_entity_poly.entity_id
_entity_poly.type
_entity_poly.pdbx_seq_one_letter_code
_entity_poly.pdbx_strand_id
1 'polypeptide(L)'
;MDKNLAEQFSKELKININQIAREYWEMLILKELAESSLGEKIIFIGGTALRLAYNSPRFSDDLDFYLKKKISFDDFKIIIKDIAKKYNLEISDLQNKKFTFLAEFKIKEDFLTLPFSLKIEIRKKILKKGFELRLLNSPISNFNVLLFVLDLKTIKKFKISAFKNRKEPRDLFDLWFISQKLKEQFKKPKIKIDKKTIKQTLNKYLPVNYYKIIDDLIK
;
A
#
# COMPACT_ATOMS: atom_id res chain seq x y z
N MET A 1 17.27 -4.85 -5.67
CA MET A 1 17.27 -5.90 -4.62
C MET A 1 18.13 -7.08 -5.08
N ASP A 2 18.84 -7.80 -4.18
CA ASP A 2 19.54 -9.03 -4.56
C ASP A 2 18.55 -10.15 -4.89
N LYS A 3 18.81 -10.92 -5.97
CA LYS A 3 17.94 -12.00 -6.47
C LYS A 3 17.77 -13.14 -5.44
N ASN A 4 18.88 -13.60 -4.85
CA ASN A 4 18.84 -14.73 -3.92
C ASN A 4 18.02 -14.37 -2.67
N LEU A 5 18.18 -13.14 -2.19
CA LEU A 5 17.42 -12.61 -1.07
C LEU A 5 15.93 -12.50 -1.42
N ALA A 6 15.58 -12.04 -2.63
CA ALA A 6 14.21 -11.99 -3.09
C ALA A 6 13.57 -13.38 -3.17
N GLU A 7 14.29 -14.37 -3.69
CA GLU A 7 13.83 -15.77 -3.74
C GLU A 7 13.67 -16.38 -2.35
N GLN A 8 14.59 -16.08 -1.42
CA GLN A 8 14.49 -16.51 -0.03
C GLN A 8 13.20 -15.95 0.62
N PHE A 9 12.99 -14.64 0.57
CA PHE A 9 11.77 -14.04 1.12
C PHE A 9 10.49 -14.56 0.45
N SER A 10 10.53 -14.81 -0.86
CA SER A 10 9.38 -15.38 -1.58
C SER A 10 9.00 -16.77 -1.03
N LYS A 11 9.99 -17.61 -0.72
CA LYS A 11 9.78 -18.93 -0.11
C LYS A 11 9.29 -18.83 1.34
N GLU A 12 9.94 -17.99 2.16
CA GLU A 12 9.61 -17.81 3.59
C GLU A 12 8.20 -17.23 3.77
N LEU A 13 7.87 -16.17 3.03
CA LEU A 13 6.58 -15.48 3.10
C LEU A 13 5.50 -16.18 2.26
N LYS A 14 5.86 -17.19 1.45
CA LYS A 14 4.94 -17.96 0.59
C LYS A 14 4.11 -17.06 -0.35
N ILE A 15 4.76 -16.08 -0.95
CA ILE A 15 4.17 -15.12 -1.86
C ILE A 15 5.02 -14.99 -3.14
N ASN A 16 4.40 -14.53 -4.23
CA ASN A 16 5.10 -14.33 -5.48
C ASN A 16 6.24 -13.31 -5.35
N ILE A 17 7.39 -13.60 -5.99
CA ILE A 17 8.59 -12.76 -5.95
C ILE A 17 8.34 -11.32 -6.44
N ASN A 18 7.34 -11.11 -7.33
CA ASN A 18 6.95 -9.76 -7.74
C ASN A 18 6.44 -8.92 -6.57
N GLN A 19 5.72 -9.53 -5.59
CA GLN A 19 5.25 -8.83 -4.40
C GLN A 19 6.41 -8.50 -3.45
N ILE A 20 7.43 -9.36 -3.40
CA ILE A 20 8.66 -9.12 -2.64
C ILE A 20 9.41 -7.91 -3.20
N ALA A 21 9.70 -7.92 -4.51
CA ALA A 21 10.37 -6.80 -5.16
C ALA A 21 9.59 -5.48 -4.99
N ARG A 22 8.26 -5.54 -5.13
CA ARG A 22 7.39 -4.37 -4.97
C ARG A 22 7.47 -3.79 -3.55
N GLU A 23 7.29 -4.60 -2.52
CA GLU A 23 7.32 -4.14 -1.12
C GLU A 23 8.70 -3.59 -0.73
N TYR A 24 9.78 -4.15 -1.26
CA TYR A 24 11.11 -3.60 -1.09
C TYR A 24 11.21 -2.16 -1.64
N TRP A 25 10.72 -1.92 -2.86
CA TRP A 25 10.71 -0.60 -3.47
C TRP A 25 9.73 0.36 -2.79
N GLU A 26 8.58 -0.15 -2.32
CA GLU A 26 7.65 0.62 -1.49
C GLU A 26 8.34 1.17 -0.24
N MET A 27 9.09 0.32 0.48
CA MET A 27 9.82 0.73 1.67
C MET A 27 10.92 1.76 1.36
N LEU A 28 11.69 1.58 0.27
CA LEU A 28 12.69 2.56 -0.15
C LEU A 28 12.07 3.93 -0.46
N ILE A 29 11.00 3.95 -1.24
CA ILE A 29 10.32 5.20 -1.61
C ILE A 29 9.66 5.85 -0.39
N LEU A 30 9.05 5.06 0.50
CA LEU A 30 8.49 5.56 1.76
C LEU A 30 9.56 6.21 2.65
N LYS A 31 10.76 5.64 2.69
CA LYS A 31 11.90 6.22 3.41
C LYS A 31 12.26 7.61 2.84
N GLU A 32 12.42 7.70 1.52
CA GLU A 32 12.75 8.98 0.88
C GLU A 32 11.66 10.03 1.09
N LEU A 33 10.40 9.64 0.98
CA LEU A 33 9.27 10.55 1.26
C LEU A 33 9.25 11.01 2.73
N ALA A 34 9.52 10.11 3.67
CA ALA A 34 9.55 10.41 5.11
C ALA A 34 10.69 11.35 5.49
N GLU A 35 11.87 11.16 4.89
CA GLU A 35 13.08 11.97 5.13
C GLU A 35 13.04 13.32 4.39
N SER A 36 12.12 13.49 3.43
CA SER A 36 11.94 14.73 2.69
C SER A 36 11.07 15.75 3.44
N SER A 37 10.94 16.94 2.86
CA SER A 37 10.02 17.99 3.37
C SER A 37 8.54 17.59 3.32
N LEU A 38 8.19 16.45 2.70
CA LEU A 38 6.83 15.90 2.70
C LEU A 38 6.52 15.06 3.92
N GLY A 39 7.49 14.45 4.59
CA GLY A 39 7.28 13.46 5.66
C GLY A 39 6.32 13.93 6.77
N GLU A 40 6.43 15.19 7.20
CA GLU A 40 5.52 15.77 8.19
C GLU A 40 4.20 16.29 7.62
N LYS A 41 4.04 16.32 6.31
CA LYS A 41 2.90 16.94 5.62
C LYS A 41 1.92 15.95 5.02
N ILE A 42 2.30 14.65 4.93
CA ILE A 42 1.50 13.59 4.36
C ILE A 42 1.03 12.57 5.41
N ILE A 43 -0.05 11.88 5.13
CA ILE A 43 -0.63 10.83 5.96
C ILE A 43 -0.79 9.60 5.09
N PHE A 44 -0.07 8.54 5.40
CA PHE A 44 -0.09 7.29 4.66
C PHE A 44 -1.41 6.54 4.89
N ILE A 45 -1.99 6.02 3.79
CA ILE A 45 -3.30 5.37 3.79
C ILE A 45 -3.28 4.14 2.88
N GLY A 46 -4.41 3.47 2.76
CA GLY A 46 -4.58 2.41 1.77
C GLY A 46 -4.22 1.01 2.24
N GLY A 47 -4.03 0.12 1.29
CA GLY A 47 -3.71 -1.28 1.54
C GLY A 47 -2.28 -1.47 2.03
N THR A 48 -1.34 -0.72 1.44
CA THR A 48 0.07 -0.75 1.81
C THR A 48 0.28 -0.19 3.22
N ALA A 49 -0.49 0.83 3.64
CA ALA A 49 -0.48 1.30 5.03
C ALA A 49 -0.98 0.22 6.01
N LEU A 50 -2.03 -0.54 5.65
CA LEU A 50 -2.47 -1.69 6.48
C LEU A 50 -1.38 -2.76 6.57
N ARG A 51 -0.66 -3.02 5.49
CA ARG A 51 0.43 -3.99 5.44
C ARG A 51 1.58 -3.58 6.34
N LEU A 52 2.12 -2.39 6.15
CA LEU A 52 3.37 -1.96 6.75
C LEU A 52 3.22 -1.38 8.17
N ALA A 53 2.08 -0.74 8.50
CA ALA A 53 1.85 -0.13 9.80
C ALA A 53 1.03 -1.01 10.76
N TYR A 54 0.24 -1.95 10.25
CA TYR A 54 -0.67 -2.78 11.06
C TYR A 54 -0.46 -4.28 10.89
N ASN A 55 0.57 -4.68 10.11
CA ASN A 55 0.94 -6.08 9.85
C ASN A 55 -0.19 -6.88 9.19
N SER A 56 -0.87 -6.29 8.20
CA SER A 56 -1.78 -7.05 7.35
C SER A 56 -1.00 -8.07 6.52
N PRO A 57 -1.44 -9.32 6.43
CA PRO A 57 -0.77 -10.31 5.58
C PRO A 57 -0.93 -10.01 4.09
N ARG A 58 -1.90 -9.18 3.69
CA ARG A 58 -2.19 -8.85 2.31
C ARG A 58 -1.22 -7.80 1.76
N PHE A 59 -0.50 -8.17 0.72
CA PHE A 59 0.32 -7.25 -0.07
C PHE A 59 -0.56 -6.26 -0.86
N SER A 60 0.02 -5.16 -1.29
CA SER A 60 -0.66 -4.08 -2.02
C SER A 60 0.28 -3.48 -3.05
N ASP A 61 -0.22 -2.65 -3.97
CA ASP A 61 0.55 -2.22 -5.15
C ASP A 61 0.87 -0.72 -5.17
N ASP A 62 0.13 0.10 -4.39
CA ASP A 62 0.16 1.57 -4.49
C ASP A 62 0.54 2.23 -3.17
N LEU A 63 1.15 3.40 -3.25
CA LEU A 63 1.42 4.30 -2.12
C LEU A 63 0.42 5.45 -2.13
N ASP A 64 -0.61 5.35 -1.30
CA ASP A 64 -1.68 6.33 -1.19
C ASP A 64 -1.50 7.23 0.03
N PHE A 65 -1.78 8.52 -0.13
CA PHE A 65 -1.68 9.50 0.95
C PHE A 65 -2.85 10.49 0.96
N TYR A 66 -3.12 11.05 2.14
CA TYR A 66 -3.80 12.33 2.33
C TYR A 66 -2.81 13.39 2.77
N LEU A 67 -3.24 14.66 2.72
CA LEU A 67 -2.47 15.76 3.27
C LEU A 67 -2.78 15.97 4.77
N LYS A 68 -1.75 16.24 5.56
CA LYS A 68 -1.82 16.81 6.90
C LYS A 68 -1.64 18.33 6.84
N LYS A 69 -0.80 18.81 5.93
CA LYS A 69 -0.55 20.23 5.63
C LYS A 69 -0.56 20.44 4.12
N LYS A 70 -0.86 21.65 3.68
CA LYS A 70 -0.80 22.02 2.26
C LYS A 70 0.63 21.89 1.71
N ILE A 71 0.74 21.37 0.51
CA ILE A 71 1.97 21.30 -0.29
C ILE A 71 1.69 21.87 -1.67
N SER A 72 2.73 22.33 -2.37
CA SER A 72 2.64 22.69 -3.78
C SER A 72 2.91 21.46 -4.67
N PHE A 73 2.52 21.54 -5.93
CA PHE A 73 2.90 20.52 -6.90
C PHE A 73 4.40 20.56 -7.21
N ASP A 74 5.01 21.74 -7.16
CA ASP A 74 6.44 21.90 -7.42
C ASP A 74 7.27 21.23 -6.33
N ASP A 75 6.90 21.40 -5.05
CA ASP A 75 7.55 20.65 -3.94
C ASP A 75 7.47 19.14 -4.17
N PHE A 76 6.28 18.64 -4.51
CA PHE A 76 6.09 17.21 -4.81
C PHE A 76 6.96 16.78 -6.01
N LYS A 77 6.93 17.55 -7.09
CA LYS A 77 7.68 17.26 -8.33
C LYS A 77 9.20 17.19 -8.10
N ILE A 78 9.74 18.13 -7.30
CA ILE A 78 11.18 18.15 -6.96
C ILE A 78 11.55 16.84 -6.26
N ILE A 79 10.82 16.46 -5.22
CA ILE A 79 11.10 15.26 -4.44
C ILE A 79 10.98 13.98 -5.30
N ILE A 80 9.96 13.87 -6.16
CA ILE A 80 9.82 12.73 -7.07
C ILE A 80 11.01 12.65 -8.03
N LYS A 81 11.48 13.78 -8.55
CA LYS A 81 12.67 13.80 -9.43
C LYS A 81 13.96 13.44 -8.70
N ASP A 82 14.11 13.87 -7.45
CA ASP A 82 15.28 13.54 -6.63
C ASP A 82 15.32 12.04 -6.32
N ILE A 83 14.18 11.45 -5.98
CA ILE A 83 14.05 9.99 -5.81
C ILE A 83 14.39 9.25 -7.12
N ALA A 84 13.85 9.70 -8.25
CA ALA A 84 14.12 9.10 -9.55
C ALA A 84 15.62 9.14 -9.88
N LYS A 85 16.27 10.29 -9.67
CA LYS A 85 17.71 10.46 -9.89
C LYS A 85 18.55 9.58 -8.97
N LYS A 86 18.21 9.52 -7.67
CA LYS A 86 18.93 8.75 -6.66
C LYS A 86 18.97 7.25 -6.97
N TYR A 87 17.87 6.71 -7.46
CA TYR A 87 17.70 5.28 -7.73
C TYR A 87 17.70 4.91 -9.21
N ASN A 88 18.00 5.88 -10.10
CA ASN A 88 17.98 5.70 -11.56
C ASN A 88 16.65 5.12 -12.07
N LEU A 89 15.53 5.70 -11.59
CA LEU A 89 14.18 5.26 -11.97
C LEU A 89 13.62 6.10 -13.11
N GLU A 90 12.88 5.45 -13.99
CA GLU A 90 12.05 6.12 -15.01
C GLU A 90 10.75 6.63 -14.36
N ILE A 91 10.46 7.93 -14.52
CA ILE A 91 9.15 8.49 -14.16
C ILE A 91 8.23 8.27 -15.35
N SER A 92 7.29 7.33 -15.25
CA SER A 92 6.33 7.03 -16.32
C SER A 92 5.13 7.97 -16.32
N ASP A 93 4.78 8.55 -15.16
CA ASP A 93 3.71 9.56 -15.05
C ASP A 93 4.00 10.55 -13.91
N LEU A 94 3.67 11.84 -14.13
CA LEU A 94 3.78 12.89 -13.12
C LEU A 94 2.76 14.00 -13.38
N GLN A 95 1.69 14.05 -12.61
CA GLN A 95 0.53 14.89 -12.91
C GLN A 95 0.01 15.65 -11.68
N ASN A 96 -0.41 16.90 -11.96
CA ASN A 96 -1.18 17.72 -11.03
C ASN A 96 -2.67 17.64 -11.38
N LYS A 97 -3.36 16.59 -10.91
CA LYS A 97 -4.81 16.42 -11.14
C LYS A 97 -5.62 17.33 -10.22
N LYS A 98 -6.90 17.53 -10.54
CA LYS A 98 -7.82 18.39 -9.75
C LYS A 98 -7.82 18.05 -8.25
N PHE A 99 -7.84 16.76 -7.90
CA PHE A 99 -7.98 16.28 -6.53
C PHE A 99 -6.77 15.55 -5.98
N THR A 100 -5.77 15.26 -6.82
CA THR A 100 -4.60 14.47 -6.45
C THR A 100 -3.34 14.99 -7.11
N PHE A 101 -2.19 14.78 -6.46
CA PHE A 101 -0.89 14.71 -7.11
C PHE A 101 -0.61 13.25 -7.40
N LEU A 102 -0.13 12.95 -8.59
CA LEU A 102 0.18 11.60 -9.04
C LEU A 102 1.62 11.56 -9.52
N ALA A 103 2.34 10.52 -9.11
CA ALA A 103 3.60 10.12 -9.72
C ALA A 103 3.59 8.59 -9.91
N GLU A 104 4.27 8.12 -10.94
CA GLU A 104 4.45 6.70 -11.19
C GLU A 104 5.89 6.44 -11.63
N PHE A 105 6.55 5.50 -10.96
CA PHE A 105 7.85 4.98 -11.32
C PHE A 105 7.72 3.66 -12.04
N LYS A 106 8.46 3.48 -13.12
CA LYS A 106 8.66 2.19 -13.77
C LYS A 106 9.92 1.55 -13.21
N ILE A 107 9.76 0.42 -12.59
CA ILE A 107 10.83 -0.30 -11.87
C ILE A 107 11.15 -1.59 -12.62
N LYS A 108 12.45 -1.77 -12.88
CA LYS A 108 13.00 -2.99 -13.48
C LYS A 108 13.89 -3.68 -12.46
N GLU A 109 13.72 -4.98 -12.32
CA GLU A 109 14.61 -5.86 -11.57
C GLU A 109 15.07 -6.99 -12.50
N ASP A 110 16.35 -7.29 -12.53
CA ASP A 110 16.91 -8.26 -13.49
C ASP A 110 16.36 -9.68 -13.31
N PHE A 111 15.86 -9.99 -12.11
CA PHE A 111 15.25 -11.28 -11.81
C PHE A 111 13.75 -11.34 -12.10
N LEU A 112 13.14 -10.25 -12.54
CA LEU A 112 11.72 -10.23 -12.96
C LEU A 112 11.59 -10.23 -14.47
N THR A 113 10.64 -11.00 -14.98
CA THR A 113 10.37 -11.09 -16.43
C THR A 113 9.88 -9.77 -17.02
N LEU A 114 9.11 -9.01 -16.24
CA LEU A 114 8.52 -7.73 -16.68
C LEU A 114 8.73 -6.65 -15.62
N PRO A 115 8.94 -5.39 -16.05
CA PRO A 115 8.94 -4.27 -15.14
C PRO A 115 7.57 -4.09 -14.50
N PHE A 116 7.52 -3.43 -13.35
CA PHE A 116 6.26 -3.05 -12.73
C PHE A 116 6.21 -1.54 -12.45
N SER A 117 5.01 -1.01 -12.40
CA SER A 117 4.76 0.38 -12.01
C SER A 117 4.52 0.48 -10.51
N LEU A 118 5.13 1.48 -9.87
CA LEU A 118 4.86 1.86 -8.49
C LEU A 118 4.26 3.25 -8.48
N LYS A 119 3.00 3.34 -8.08
CA LYS A 119 2.23 4.58 -8.09
C LYS A 119 2.23 5.24 -6.71
N ILE A 120 2.44 6.55 -6.70
CA ILE A 120 2.30 7.44 -5.55
C ILE A 120 1.13 8.37 -5.82
N GLU A 121 0.11 8.35 -4.96
CA GLU A 121 -1.05 9.23 -5.07
C GLU A 121 -1.26 10.02 -3.78
N ILE A 122 -1.16 11.34 -3.85
CA ILE A 122 -1.44 12.24 -2.73
C ILE A 122 -2.77 12.95 -2.98
N ARG A 123 -3.79 12.59 -2.24
CA ARG A 123 -5.09 13.28 -2.27
C ARG A 123 -4.99 14.63 -1.59
N LYS A 124 -5.39 15.70 -2.30
CA LYS A 124 -5.26 17.10 -1.85
C LYS A 124 -6.14 17.48 -0.65
N LYS A 125 -6.98 16.56 -0.19
CA LYS A 125 -7.81 16.75 1.02
C LYS A 125 -6.93 16.74 2.27
N ILE A 126 -7.02 17.82 3.07
CA ILE A 126 -6.31 17.92 4.35
C ILE A 126 -7.15 17.27 5.45
N LEU A 127 -6.52 16.36 6.20
CA LEU A 127 -7.12 15.74 7.39
C LEU A 127 -6.58 16.41 8.65
N LYS A 128 -7.47 16.68 9.61
CA LYS A 128 -7.15 17.31 10.90
C LYS A 128 -7.02 16.31 12.04
N LYS A 129 -7.58 15.10 11.89
CA LYS A 129 -7.64 14.03 12.92
C LYS A 129 -7.83 12.67 12.29
N GLY A 130 -7.73 11.62 13.09
CA GLY A 130 -7.91 10.24 12.64
C GLY A 130 -6.62 9.63 12.09
N PHE A 131 -5.47 10.12 12.52
CA PHE A 131 -4.16 9.61 12.17
C PHE A 131 -3.21 9.69 13.38
N GLU A 132 -2.18 8.88 13.34
CA GLU A 132 -1.15 8.78 14.38
C GLU A 132 0.23 8.57 13.75
N LEU A 133 1.29 8.91 14.47
CA LEU A 133 2.65 8.62 14.03
C LEU A 133 2.96 7.14 14.29
N ARG A 134 3.39 6.41 13.26
CA ARG A 134 3.67 4.99 13.36
C ARG A 134 4.97 4.60 12.68
N LEU A 135 5.59 3.58 13.24
CA LEU A 135 6.73 2.92 12.63
C LEU A 135 6.22 1.91 11.60
N LEU A 136 6.58 2.14 10.35
CA LEU A 136 6.35 1.19 9.25
C LEU A 136 7.49 0.19 9.23
N ASN A 137 7.17 -1.07 9.13
CA ASN A 137 8.16 -2.14 9.01
C ASN A 137 7.76 -3.18 7.96
N SER A 138 8.73 -3.84 7.41
CA SER A 138 8.56 -4.96 6.50
C SER A 138 9.61 -6.02 6.80
N PRO A 139 9.28 -7.33 6.77
CA PRO A 139 10.27 -8.39 6.90
C PRO A 139 11.29 -8.41 5.75
N ILE A 140 10.99 -7.72 4.66
CA ILE A 140 11.82 -7.65 3.44
C ILE A 140 12.87 -6.53 3.56
N SER A 141 12.67 -5.57 4.48
CA SER A 141 13.52 -4.39 4.65
C SER A 141 14.31 -4.46 5.95
N ASN A 142 15.56 -4.02 5.93
CA ASN A 142 16.42 -3.91 7.11
C ASN A 142 16.35 -2.54 7.81
N PHE A 143 15.40 -1.70 7.43
CA PHE A 143 15.14 -0.39 8.04
C PHE A 143 13.65 -0.18 8.26
N ASN A 144 13.35 0.75 9.15
CA ASN A 144 11.98 1.17 9.46
C ASN A 144 11.77 2.61 9.00
N VAL A 145 10.50 2.97 8.77
CA VAL A 145 10.12 4.32 8.33
C VAL A 145 9.08 4.89 9.29
N LEU A 146 9.30 6.11 9.77
CA LEU A 146 8.38 6.81 10.67
C LEU A 146 7.51 7.77 9.86
N LEU A 147 6.19 7.54 9.84
CA LEU A 147 5.23 8.37 9.11
C LEU A 147 3.90 8.51 9.86
N PHE A 148 3.17 9.58 9.56
CA PHE A 148 1.76 9.66 9.94
C PHE A 148 0.94 8.67 9.11
N VAL A 149 0.12 7.87 9.79
CA VAL A 149 -0.73 6.84 9.19
C VAL A 149 -2.16 7.02 9.70
N LEU A 150 -3.16 6.79 8.88
CA LEU A 150 -4.55 6.76 9.36
C LEU A 150 -4.72 5.69 10.43
N ASP A 151 -5.45 6.02 11.51
CA ASP A 151 -5.86 5.02 12.49
C ASP A 151 -6.82 3.98 11.90
N LEU A 152 -6.87 2.78 12.52
CA LEU A 152 -7.67 1.67 12.02
C LEU A 152 -9.17 1.99 11.94
N LYS A 153 -9.70 2.79 12.86
CA LYS A 153 -11.13 3.18 12.86
C LYS A 153 -11.44 4.07 11.66
N THR A 154 -10.53 4.98 11.33
CA THR A 154 -10.66 5.87 10.16
C THR A 154 -10.46 5.10 8.86
N ILE A 155 -9.46 4.20 8.78
CA ILE A 155 -9.28 3.32 7.61
C ILE A 155 -10.54 2.47 7.40
N LYS A 156 -11.13 1.89 8.46
CA LYS A 156 -12.38 1.11 8.36
C LYS A 156 -13.50 1.90 7.70
N LYS A 157 -13.72 3.15 8.10
CA LYS A 157 -14.75 4.02 7.50
C LYS A 157 -14.50 4.23 6.00
N PHE A 158 -13.25 4.49 5.60
CA PHE A 158 -12.90 4.67 4.19
C PHE A 158 -13.04 3.38 3.39
N LYS A 159 -12.65 2.24 3.97
CA LYS A 159 -12.79 0.92 3.32
C LYS A 159 -14.26 0.52 3.15
N ILE A 160 -15.15 0.83 4.09
CA ILE A 160 -16.60 0.62 3.93
C ILE A 160 -17.13 1.44 2.75
N SER A 161 -16.75 2.72 2.65
CA SER A 161 -17.17 3.58 1.54
C SER A 161 -16.60 3.09 0.20
N ALA A 162 -15.32 2.75 0.15
CA ALA A 162 -14.66 2.22 -1.04
C ALA A 162 -15.32 0.91 -1.50
N PHE A 163 -15.57 -0.02 -0.59
CA PHE A 163 -16.21 -1.30 -0.90
C PHE A 163 -17.64 -1.12 -1.47
N LYS A 164 -18.42 -0.21 -0.92
CA LYS A 164 -19.77 0.10 -1.44
C LYS A 164 -19.72 0.60 -2.90
N ASN A 165 -18.69 1.38 -3.25
CA ASN A 165 -18.58 2.02 -4.56
C ASN A 165 -17.97 1.08 -5.63
N ARG A 166 -16.90 0.34 -5.29
CA ARG A 166 -16.14 -0.44 -6.28
C ARG A 166 -16.23 -1.96 -6.11
N LYS A 167 -16.74 -2.44 -4.98
CA LYS A 167 -16.96 -3.87 -4.69
C LYS A 167 -15.70 -4.74 -4.85
N GLU A 168 -14.53 -4.19 -4.53
CA GLU A 168 -13.25 -4.88 -4.70
C GLU A 168 -13.03 -5.95 -3.61
N PRO A 169 -12.63 -7.19 -3.97
CA PRO A 169 -12.31 -8.24 -3.01
C PRO A 169 -11.26 -7.85 -1.99
N ARG A 170 -10.30 -7.01 -2.38
CA ARG A 170 -9.26 -6.49 -1.49
C ARG A 170 -9.84 -5.68 -0.33
N ASP A 171 -10.88 -4.87 -0.59
CA ASP A 171 -11.52 -4.09 0.47
C ASP A 171 -12.31 -4.98 1.44
N LEU A 172 -12.90 -6.08 0.94
CA LEU A 172 -13.58 -7.05 1.79
C LEU A 172 -12.60 -7.71 2.78
N PHE A 173 -11.44 -8.15 2.29
CA PHE A 173 -10.37 -8.68 3.13
C PHE A 173 -9.87 -7.65 4.13
N ASP A 174 -9.62 -6.42 3.70
CA ASP A 174 -9.15 -5.34 4.57
C ASP A 174 -10.15 -5.04 5.69
N LEU A 175 -11.46 -5.03 5.40
CA LEU A 175 -12.51 -4.86 6.41
C LEU A 175 -12.54 -6.00 7.42
N TRP A 176 -12.38 -7.24 6.97
CA TRP A 176 -12.24 -8.39 7.85
C TRP A 176 -11.03 -8.24 8.76
N PHE A 177 -9.86 -7.98 8.18
CA PHE A 177 -8.60 -7.80 8.92
C PHE A 177 -8.70 -6.69 9.97
N ILE A 178 -9.21 -5.52 9.59
CA ILE A 178 -9.40 -4.40 10.52
C ILE A 178 -10.34 -4.77 11.66
N SER A 179 -11.42 -5.51 11.39
CA SER A 179 -12.34 -5.96 12.43
C SER A 179 -11.65 -6.89 13.43
N GLN A 180 -10.77 -7.81 12.95
CA GLN A 180 -9.97 -8.66 13.85
C GLN A 180 -9.03 -7.81 14.72
N LYS A 181 -8.33 -6.83 14.15
CA LYS A 181 -7.42 -5.95 14.89
C LYS A 181 -8.14 -5.08 15.93
N LEU A 182 -9.36 -4.66 15.65
CA LEU A 182 -10.19 -3.87 16.56
C LEU A 182 -10.96 -4.75 17.56
N LYS A 183 -10.84 -6.09 17.48
CA LYS A 183 -11.62 -7.07 18.27
C LYS A 183 -13.14 -6.86 18.13
N GLU A 184 -13.58 -6.52 16.92
CA GLU A 184 -14.98 -6.32 16.57
C GLU A 184 -15.50 -7.49 15.73
N GLN A 185 -16.77 -7.82 15.87
CA GLN A 185 -17.41 -8.79 14.99
C GLN A 185 -17.38 -8.30 13.54
N PHE A 186 -16.83 -9.10 12.64
CA PHE A 186 -16.87 -8.81 11.21
C PHE A 186 -18.30 -9.00 10.69
N LYS A 187 -18.91 -7.91 10.24
CA LYS A 187 -20.20 -7.94 9.55
C LYS A 187 -19.96 -7.90 8.05
N LYS A 188 -20.09 -9.06 7.40
CA LYS A 188 -19.93 -9.17 5.95
C LYS A 188 -20.94 -8.25 5.26
N PRO A 189 -20.49 -7.35 4.36
CA PRO A 189 -21.41 -6.51 3.60
C PRO A 189 -22.35 -7.35 2.71
N LYS A 190 -23.62 -6.99 2.63
CA LYS A 190 -24.65 -7.66 1.80
C LYS A 190 -24.48 -7.44 0.29
N ILE A 191 -23.24 -7.41 -0.21
CA ILE A 191 -22.91 -7.20 -1.60
C ILE A 191 -22.38 -8.51 -2.16
N LYS A 192 -23.04 -9.01 -3.21
CA LYS A 192 -22.58 -10.22 -3.89
C LYS A 192 -21.39 -9.90 -4.77
N ILE A 193 -20.28 -10.57 -4.52
CA ILE A 193 -19.12 -10.64 -5.42
C ILE A 193 -18.99 -12.11 -5.82
N ASP A 194 -18.68 -12.35 -7.07
CA ASP A 194 -18.45 -13.71 -7.56
C ASP A 194 -17.28 -14.38 -6.82
N LYS A 195 -17.50 -15.62 -6.38
CA LYS A 195 -16.53 -16.41 -5.61
C LYS A 195 -15.20 -16.61 -6.34
N LYS A 196 -15.25 -16.82 -7.66
CA LYS A 196 -14.06 -16.98 -8.49
C LYS A 196 -13.23 -15.70 -8.52
N THR A 197 -13.88 -14.55 -8.67
CA THR A 197 -13.26 -13.23 -8.65
C THR A 197 -12.58 -12.97 -7.29
N ILE A 198 -13.22 -13.31 -6.15
CA ILE A 198 -12.62 -13.18 -4.83
C ILE A 198 -11.33 -14.00 -4.74
N LYS A 199 -11.38 -15.28 -5.13
CA LYS A 199 -10.21 -16.18 -5.09
C LYS A 199 -9.08 -15.67 -5.98
N GLN A 200 -9.35 -15.36 -7.23
CA GLN A 200 -8.34 -14.90 -8.19
C GLN A 200 -7.67 -13.61 -7.74
N THR A 201 -8.45 -12.64 -7.24
CA THR A 201 -7.92 -11.37 -6.79
C THR A 201 -7.07 -11.54 -5.52
N LEU A 202 -7.60 -12.24 -4.51
CA LEU A 202 -6.90 -12.36 -3.22
C LEU A 202 -5.68 -13.26 -3.29
N ASN A 203 -5.69 -14.33 -4.09
CA ASN A 203 -4.53 -15.21 -4.27
C ASN A 203 -3.30 -14.47 -4.82
N LYS A 204 -3.49 -13.40 -5.57
CA LYS A 204 -2.39 -12.56 -6.07
C LYS A 204 -1.66 -11.81 -4.94
N TYR A 205 -2.39 -11.47 -3.87
CA TYR A 205 -1.92 -10.57 -2.82
C TYR A 205 -1.74 -11.23 -1.45
N LEU A 206 -2.22 -12.46 -1.26
CA LEU A 206 -2.12 -13.17 0.01
C LEU A 206 -1.09 -14.29 -0.06
N PRO A 207 -0.26 -14.46 0.97
CA PRO A 207 0.52 -15.66 1.14
C PRO A 207 -0.35 -16.92 1.16
N VAL A 208 0.17 -18.03 0.63
CA VAL A 208 -0.59 -19.30 0.47
C VAL A 208 -1.21 -19.80 1.78
N ASN A 209 -0.54 -19.59 2.91
CA ASN A 209 -1.03 -19.99 4.23
C ASN A 209 -2.28 -19.22 4.70
N TYR A 210 -2.64 -18.12 4.04
CA TYR A 210 -3.84 -17.33 4.31
C TYR A 210 -5.03 -17.69 3.41
N TYR A 211 -4.91 -18.64 2.48
CA TYR A 211 -5.99 -18.97 1.54
C TYR A 211 -7.24 -19.52 2.21
N LYS A 212 -7.11 -20.17 3.37
CA LYS A 212 -8.28 -20.64 4.17
C LYS A 212 -9.23 -19.49 4.54
N ILE A 213 -8.68 -18.29 4.79
CA ILE A 213 -9.49 -17.10 5.12
C ILE A 213 -10.36 -16.67 3.93
N ILE A 214 -9.89 -16.90 2.70
CA ILE A 214 -10.68 -16.60 1.51
C ILE A 214 -11.96 -17.42 1.49
N ASP A 215 -11.88 -18.70 1.85
CA ASP A 215 -13.05 -19.58 1.90
C ASP A 215 -14.08 -19.11 2.93
N ASP A 216 -13.64 -18.58 4.08
CA ASP A 216 -14.53 -18.01 5.10
C ASP A 216 -15.16 -16.69 4.67
N LEU A 217 -14.42 -15.87 3.92
CA LEU A 217 -14.97 -14.63 3.32
C LEU A 217 -16.01 -14.91 2.23
N ILE A 218 -15.95 -16.09 1.59
CA ILE A 218 -16.85 -16.50 0.51
C ILE A 218 -18.18 -17.08 1.05
N LYS A 219 -18.15 -17.76 2.20
CA LYS A 219 -19.35 -18.28 2.90
C LYS A 219 -20.25 -17.13 3.35
#